data_5ae6cbd76a2f5e0294d52483113133b7
#
_entry.id   5ae6cbd76a2f5e0294d52483113133b7
#
_cell.length_a   1.000
_cell.length_b   1.000
_cell.length_c   1.000
_cell.angle_alpha   90.00
_cell.angle_beta   90.00
_cell.angle_gamma   90.00
#
_symmetry.space_group_name_H-M   'P 1'
#
loop_
_entity.id
_entity.type
_entity.pdbx_description
1 polymer ?
#
loop_
_entity_poly.entity_id
_entity_poly.type
_entity_poly.pdbx_seq_one_letter_code
_entity_poly.pdbx_strand_id
1 'polypeptide(L)'
;MKTKIVSGIAIVMLSFFISCDSSNDGNDNNPTLTAKDIAVNSKIDVAIDDVVYIVEDQYTAQQSISNRSSTASKSILPTCATFTTVLVDGTWTRTIDFGSAGCTLPNGNVLKGKIIISFSNDF
;
A
#
# COMPACT_ATOMS: atom_id res chain seq x y z
N MET A 1 -12.63 53.78 20.53
CA MET A 1 -13.45 52.81 19.76
C MET A 1 -12.72 52.50 18.46
N LYS A 2 -12.08 51.35 18.36
CA LYS A 2 -11.30 50.97 17.18
C LYS A 2 -11.90 49.70 16.58
N THR A 3 -12.61 49.88 15.50
CA THR A 3 -13.25 48.82 14.71
C THR A 3 -12.18 48.08 13.93
N LYS A 4 -11.96 46.79 14.23
CA LYS A 4 -11.07 45.92 13.44
C LYS A 4 -11.88 45.24 12.36
N ILE A 5 -11.58 45.58 11.11
CA ILE A 5 -12.12 44.95 9.91
C ILE A 5 -11.40 43.61 9.75
N VAL A 6 -12.14 42.53 9.91
CA VAL A 6 -11.66 41.19 9.61
C VAL A 6 -11.89 40.94 8.12
N SER A 7 -10.79 41.03 7.35
CA SER A 7 -10.79 40.71 5.93
C SER A 7 -10.85 39.19 5.77
N GLY A 8 -12.00 38.69 5.33
CA GLY A 8 -12.19 37.28 5.00
C GLY A 8 -11.51 36.93 3.68
N ILE A 9 -10.49 36.12 3.73
CA ILE A 9 -9.85 35.52 2.53
C ILE A 9 -10.72 34.35 2.11
N ALA A 10 -11.47 34.55 1.01
CA ALA A 10 -12.19 33.48 0.33
C ALA A 10 -11.18 32.66 -0.48
N ILE A 11 -10.85 31.46 0.01
CA ILE A 11 -10.04 30.49 -0.72
C ILE A 11 -10.97 29.83 -1.74
N VAL A 12 -10.83 30.22 -3.01
CA VAL A 12 -11.49 29.55 -4.14
C VAL A 12 -10.70 28.29 -4.44
N MET A 13 -11.23 27.15 -4.01
CA MET A 13 -10.76 25.83 -4.42
C MET A 13 -11.14 25.59 -5.88
N LEU A 14 -10.19 25.84 -6.81
CA LEU A 14 -10.33 25.39 -8.19
C LEU A 14 -10.16 23.87 -8.22
N SER A 15 -11.28 23.16 -8.27
CA SER A 15 -11.32 21.74 -8.58
C SER A 15 -11.00 21.55 -10.06
N PHE A 16 -9.77 21.17 -10.38
CA PHE A 16 -9.43 20.71 -11.72
C PHE A 16 -10.02 19.32 -11.92
N PHE A 17 -11.23 19.27 -12.45
CA PHE A 17 -11.76 18.06 -13.06
C PHE A 17 -10.96 17.85 -14.36
N ILE A 18 -9.99 16.95 -14.32
CA ILE A 18 -9.41 16.40 -15.55
C ILE A 18 -10.49 15.47 -16.11
N SER A 19 -11.41 16.05 -16.85
CA SER A 19 -12.30 15.30 -17.72
C SER A 19 -11.43 14.75 -18.84
N CYS A 20 -11.24 13.44 -18.91
CA CYS A 20 -10.83 12.79 -20.12
C CYS A 20 -11.95 12.99 -21.14
N ASP A 21 -11.82 14.04 -21.94
CA ASP A 21 -12.67 14.26 -23.10
C ASP A 21 -12.28 13.23 -24.16
N SER A 22 -13.17 12.28 -24.41
CA SER A 22 -13.10 11.38 -25.55
C SER A 22 -13.39 12.18 -26.81
N SER A 23 -12.37 12.91 -27.31
CA SER A 23 -12.41 13.48 -28.64
C SER A 23 -12.41 12.35 -29.65
N ASN A 24 -13.57 12.15 -30.23
CA ASN A 24 -13.82 11.28 -31.37
C ASN A 24 -13.12 11.88 -32.60
N ASP A 25 -11.83 11.57 -32.77
CA ASP A 25 -11.15 11.79 -34.04
C ASP A 25 -10.78 10.43 -34.60
N GLY A 26 -11.39 10.12 -35.73
CA GLY A 26 -11.30 8.82 -36.38
C GLY A 26 -9.90 8.48 -36.87
N ASN A 27 -9.17 7.78 -36.03
CA ASN A 27 -8.05 6.95 -36.44
C ASN A 27 -8.12 5.65 -35.62
N ASP A 28 -8.39 4.53 -36.31
CA ASP A 28 -8.60 3.18 -35.76
C ASP A 28 -7.35 2.58 -35.08
N ASN A 29 -6.84 3.27 -34.04
CA ASN A 29 -5.82 2.74 -33.12
C ASN A 29 -6.36 2.81 -31.67
N ASN A 30 -7.63 2.44 -31.46
CA ASN A 30 -8.13 2.19 -30.12
C ASN A 30 -7.48 0.90 -29.61
N PRO A 31 -6.64 0.92 -28.55
CA PRO A 31 -6.09 -0.31 -27.99
C PRO A 31 -7.27 -1.11 -27.42
N THR A 32 -7.73 -2.07 -28.18
CA THR A 32 -8.77 -2.99 -27.73
C THR A 32 -8.20 -3.73 -26.53
N LEU A 33 -8.75 -3.49 -25.33
CA LEU A 33 -8.42 -4.23 -24.12
C LEU A 33 -8.62 -5.73 -24.42
N THR A 34 -7.51 -6.45 -24.41
CA THR A 34 -7.56 -7.90 -24.66
C THR A 34 -7.93 -8.64 -23.38
N ALA A 35 -8.46 -9.84 -23.50
CA ALA A 35 -8.71 -10.71 -22.35
C ALA A 35 -7.43 -10.93 -21.51
N LYS A 36 -6.25 -10.84 -22.15
CA LYS A 36 -4.95 -10.90 -21.48
C LYS A 36 -4.68 -9.68 -20.61
N ASP A 37 -5.04 -8.48 -21.06
CA ASP A 37 -4.86 -7.25 -20.29
C ASP A 37 -5.77 -7.23 -19.06
N ILE A 38 -7.00 -7.69 -19.20
CA ILE A 38 -7.95 -7.87 -18.08
C ILE A 38 -7.41 -8.89 -17.07
N ALA A 39 -6.86 -10.01 -17.54
CA ALA A 39 -6.29 -11.02 -16.66
C ALA A 39 -5.03 -10.54 -15.92
N VAL A 40 -4.22 -9.70 -16.55
CA VAL A 40 -3.04 -9.07 -15.90
C VAL A 40 -3.49 -8.09 -14.82
N ASN A 41 -4.45 -7.21 -15.11
CA ASN A 41 -4.98 -6.26 -14.15
C ASN A 41 -5.58 -6.97 -12.93
N SER A 42 -6.38 -8.02 -13.14
CA SER A 42 -6.94 -8.81 -12.03
C SER A 42 -5.86 -9.44 -11.14
N LYS A 43 -4.74 -9.89 -11.72
CA LYS A 43 -3.62 -10.43 -10.94
C LYS A 43 -2.89 -9.35 -10.14
N ILE A 44 -2.80 -8.13 -10.68
CA ILE A 44 -2.22 -6.98 -9.98
C ILE A 44 -3.09 -6.62 -8.77
N ASP A 45 -4.41 -6.55 -8.94
CA ASP A 45 -5.34 -6.25 -7.85
C ASP A 45 -5.22 -7.25 -6.70
N VAL A 46 -5.21 -8.54 -7.00
CA VAL A 46 -5.02 -9.60 -6.00
C VAL A 46 -3.66 -9.47 -5.30
N ALA A 47 -2.59 -9.15 -6.02
CA ALA A 47 -1.27 -8.97 -5.42
C ALA A 47 -1.22 -7.73 -4.50
N ILE A 48 -1.92 -6.66 -4.85
CA ILE A 48 -2.04 -5.47 -4.01
C ILE A 48 -2.79 -5.81 -2.72
N ASP A 49 -3.90 -6.52 -2.78
CA ASP A 49 -4.66 -6.94 -1.62
C ASP A 49 -3.82 -7.79 -0.67
N ASP A 50 -3.06 -8.74 -1.19
CA ASP A 50 -2.14 -9.56 -0.40
C ASP A 50 -1.07 -8.72 0.30
N VAL A 51 -0.49 -7.74 -0.40
CA VAL A 51 0.51 -6.82 0.16
C VAL A 51 -0.08 -5.98 1.27
N VAL A 52 -1.26 -5.39 1.07
CA VAL A 52 -1.96 -4.58 2.09
C VAL A 52 -2.23 -5.42 3.33
N TYR A 53 -2.74 -6.63 3.17
CA TYR A 53 -3.01 -7.53 4.29
C TYR A 53 -1.74 -7.88 5.09
N ILE A 54 -0.62 -8.13 4.41
CA ILE A 54 0.68 -8.38 5.05
C ILE A 54 1.16 -7.13 5.80
N VAL A 55 1.03 -5.93 5.22
CA VAL A 55 1.43 -4.68 5.85
C VAL A 55 0.66 -4.44 7.15
N GLU A 56 -0.65 -4.64 7.14
CA GLU A 56 -1.51 -4.50 8.32
C GLU A 56 -1.15 -5.50 9.43
N ASP A 57 -0.92 -6.76 9.07
CA ASP A 57 -0.47 -7.81 10.00
C ASP A 57 0.86 -7.42 10.66
N GLN A 58 1.83 -6.98 9.88
CA GLN A 58 3.16 -6.62 10.38
C GLN A 58 3.15 -5.34 11.22
N TYR A 59 2.30 -4.37 10.87
CA TYR A 59 2.10 -3.16 11.67
C TYR A 59 1.49 -3.51 13.03
N THR A 60 0.43 -4.32 13.06
CA THR A 60 -0.22 -4.78 14.28
C THR A 60 0.72 -5.59 15.17
N ALA A 61 1.54 -6.46 14.57
CA ALA A 61 2.54 -7.22 15.29
C ALA A 61 3.58 -6.31 15.96
N GLN A 62 4.04 -5.26 15.28
CA GLN A 62 5.00 -4.30 15.84
C GLN A 62 4.38 -3.47 16.97
N GLN A 63 3.15 -3.01 16.81
CA GLN A 63 2.42 -2.28 17.84
C GLN A 63 2.25 -3.12 19.12
N SER A 64 1.95 -4.40 18.97
CA SER A 64 1.82 -5.33 20.10
C SER A 64 3.13 -5.49 20.86
N ILE A 65 4.27 -5.53 20.18
CA ILE A 65 5.60 -5.60 20.81
C ILE A 65 5.90 -4.31 21.58
N SER A 66 5.63 -3.16 20.99
CA SER A 66 5.87 -1.83 21.59
C SER A 66 5.02 -1.63 22.85
N ASN A 67 3.77 -2.08 22.85
CA ASN A 67 2.84 -1.96 23.96
C ASN A 67 3.00 -3.07 25.03
N ARG A 68 4.05 -3.91 24.93
CA ARG A 68 4.28 -5.06 25.85
C ARG A 68 3.06 -5.95 26.02
N SER A 69 2.19 -6.05 25.04
CA SER A 69 1.07 -6.97 25.04
C SER A 69 1.60 -8.39 24.89
N SER A 70 1.37 -9.23 25.87
CA SER A 70 1.84 -10.63 25.91
C SER A 70 1.08 -11.55 24.94
N THR A 71 0.10 -11.03 24.22
CA THR A 71 -0.64 -11.79 23.21
C THR A 71 0.12 -11.72 21.91
N ALA A 72 1.02 -12.69 21.69
CA ALA A 72 1.68 -12.84 20.40
C ALA A 72 0.64 -13.06 19.30
N SER A 73 0.40 -12.04 18.49
CA SER A 73 -0.41 -12.19 17.29
C SER A 73 0.29 -13.18 16.37
N LYS A 74 -0.43 -14.22 15.95
CA LYS A 74 0.12 -15.20 15.01
C LYS A 74 0.28 -14.51 13.67
N SER A 75 1.52 -14.28 13.26
CA SER A 75 1.80 -13.68 11.94
C SER A 75 1.25 -14.56 10.82
N ILE A 76 0.71 -13.91 9.79
CA ILE A 76 0.22 -14.55 8.56
C ILE A 76 1.36 -14.90 7.60
N LEU A 77 2.60 -14.48 7.90
CA LEU A 77 3.72 -14.77 7.02
C LEU A 77 3.97 -16.28 6.93
N PRO A 78 4.15 -16.81 5.72
CA PRO A 78 4.52 -18.21 5.53
C PRO A 78 5.94 -18.47 6.03
N THR A 79 6.24 -19.71 6.42
CA THR A 79 7.55 -20.09 6.99
C THR A 79 8.71 -19.95 6.01
N CYS A 80 8.45 -19.87 4.72
CA CYS A 80 9.46 -19.64 3.68
C CYS A 80 9.85 -18.15 3.55
N ALA A 81 9.04 -17.23 4.08
CA ALA A 81 9.39 -15.81 4.11
C ALA A 81 10.35 -15.53 5.28
N THR A 82 11.37 -14.74 5.00
CA THR A 82 12.29 -14.24 6.03
C THR A 82 12.07 -12.74 6.22
N PHE A 83 12.26 -12.21 7.42
CA PHE A 83 12.17 -10.79 7.63
C PHE A 83 13.29 -10.25 8.51
N THR A 84 13.68 -9.02 8.28
CA THR A 84 14.58 -8.23 9.11
C THR A 84 13.90 -6.93 9.51
N THR A 85 14.18 -6.44 10.72
CA THR A 85 13.65 -5.17 11.21
C THR A 85 14.79 -4.33 11.74
N VAL A 86 14.85 -3.07 11.30
CA VAL A 86 15.89 -2.11 11.70
C VAL A 86 15.20 -0.84 12.19
N LEU A 87 15.67 -0.28 13.31
CA LEU A 87 15.24 1.02 13.83
C LEU A 87 16.37 2.03 13.61
N VAL A 88 16.10 3.07 12.84
CA VAL A 88 17.01 4.19 12.59
C VAL A 88 16.24 5.49 12.74
N ASP A 89 16.77 6.39 13.57
CA ASP A 89 16.21 7.75 13.79
C ASP A 89 14.68 7.75 14.05
N GLY A 90 14.22 6.83 14.90
CA GLY A 90 12.80 6.71 15.24
C GLY A 90 11.92 6.10 14.13
N THR A 91 12.52 5.62 13.07
CA THR A 91 11.79 4.94 11.99
C THR A 91 12.11 3.46 11.97
N TRP A 92 11.09 2.63 12.09
CA TRP A 92 11.19 1.19 11.87
C TRP A 92 11.11 0.89 10.38
N THR A 93 12.09 0.11 9.89
CA THR A 93 12.04 -0.43 8.54
C THR A 93 12.07 -1.95 8.62
N ARG A 94 11.02 -2.59 8.14
CA ARG A 94 10.92 -4.04 8.04
C ARG A 94 11.01 -4.46 6.58
N THR A 95 11.96 -5.34 6.28
CA THR A 95 12.11 -5.97 4.97
C THR A 95 11.65 -7.42 5.07
N ILE A 96 10.68 -7.81 4.26
CA ILE A 96 10.16 -9.17 4.15
C ILE A 96 10.60 -9.72 2.80
N ASP A 97 11.32 -10.84 2.80
CA ASP A 97 11.85 -11.47 1.59
C ASP A 97 11.15 -12.81 1.34
N PHE A 98 10.45 -12.92 0.23
CA PHE A 98 9.77 -14.13 -0.25
C PHE A 98 10.65 -14.97 -1.19
N GLY A 99 11.87 -14.50 -1.47
CA GLY A 99 12.82 -15.16 -2.36
C GLY A 99 12.41 -15.11 -3.84
N SER A 100 13.31 -15.60 -4.68
CA SER A 100 13.09 -15.65 -6.14
C SER A 100 12.17 -16.81 -6.56
N ALA A 101 12.19 -17.90 -5.81
CA ALA A 101 11.26 -19.02 -6.03
C ALA A 101 9.81 -18.65 -5.65
N GLY A 102 9.68 -17.78 -4.65
CA GLY A 102 8.42 -17.35 -4.09
C GLY A 102 7.92 -18.20 -2.94
N CYS A 103 7.00 -17.63 -2.18
CA CYS A 103 6.32 -18.25 -1.05
C CYS A 103 4.82 -18.32 -1.30
N THR A 104 4.22 -19.45 -0.97
CA THR A 104 2.76 -19.61 -0.98
C THR A 104 2.16 -19.04 0.30
N LEU A 105 1.26 -18.09 0.15
CA LEU A 105 0.50 -17.50 1.25
C LEU A 105 -0.62 -18.44 1.73
N PRO A 106 -1.21 -18.19 2.92
CA PRO A 106 -2.33 -18.99 3.43
C PRO A 106 -3.56 -19.05 2.51
N ASN A 107 -3.76 -18.02 1.68
CA ASN A 107 -4.85 -17.98 0.69
C ASN A 107 -4.53 -18.72 -0.63
N GLY A 108 -3.34 -19.33 -0.74
CA GLY A 108 -2.88 -20.07 -1.90
C GLY A 108 -2.15 -19.23 -2.96
N ASN A 109 -2.10 -17.92 -2.83
CA ASN A 109 -1.35 -17.05 -3.74
C ASN A 109 0.16 -17.20 -3.52
N VAL A 110 0.95 -16.94 -4.55
CA VAL A 110 2.41 -17.00 -4.50
C VAL A 110 3.00 -15.62 -4.66
N LEU A 111 3.67 -15.12 -3.62
CA LEU A 111 4.44 -13.87 -3.68
C LEU A 111 5.92 -14.16 -3.90
N LYS A 112 6.59 -13.28 -4.65
CA LYS A 112 8.03 -13.31 -4.95
C LYS A 112 8.63 -11.93 -4.71
N GLY A 113 9.94 -11.93 -4.39
CA GLY A 113 10.67 -10.68 -4.19
C GLY A 113 10.55 -10.18 -2.76
N LYS A 114 10.54 -8.84 -2.58
CA LYS A 114 10.60 -8.22 -1.26
C LYS A 114 9.53 -7.16 -1.07
N ILE A 115 9.01 -7.09 0.14
CA ILE A 115 8.19 -5.99 0.63
C ILE A 115 9.01 -5.22 1.66
N ILE A 116 9.08 -3.90 1.53
CA ILE A 116 9.74 -3.02 2.50
C ILE A 116 8.67 -2.11 3.10
N ILE A 117 8.54 -2.16 4.41
CA ILE A 117 7.56 -1.38 5.17
C ILE A 117 8.34 -0.43 6.08
N SER A 118 8.03 0.86 6.04
CA SER A 118 8.58 1.85 6.97
C SER A 118 7.46 2.54 7.73
N PHE A 119 7.62 2.69 9.04
CA PHE A 119 6.65 3.36 9.91
C PHE A 119 7.37 4.07 11.07
N SER A 120 6.78 5.16 11.57
CA SER A 120 7.31 5.89 12.71
C SER A 120 7.20 5.05 14.00
N ASN A 121 8.05 5.36 14.98
CA ASN A 121 8.05 4.67 16.28
C ASN A 121 7.09 5.34 17.30
N ASP A 122 6.05 6.01 16.82
CA ASP A 122 5.07 6.74 17.64
C ASP A 122 3.94 5.79 18.10
N PHE A 123 4.29 4.81 18.95
CA PHE A 123 3.32 3.87 19.52
C PHE A 123 3.19 4.08 21.05
#